data_681eca7c6c17ccf94d785740bddcffdb
#
_entry.id   681eca7c6c17ccf94d785740bddcffdb
#
_cell.length_a   1.000
_cell.length_b   1.000
_cell.length_c   1.000
_cell.angle_alpha   90.00
_cell.angle_beta   90.00
_cell.angle_gamma   90.00
#
_symmetry.space_group_name_H-M   'P 1'
#
loop_
_entity.id
_entity.type
_entity.pdbx_description
1 polymer ?
#
loop_
_entity_poly.entity_id
_entity_poly.type
_entity_poly.pdbx_seq_one_letter_code
_entity_poly.pdbx_strand_id
1 'polypeptide(L)'
;HYDINKSISDPIKVCHSPTNRYYKGSEDIIKVCNELEREGVIQFLLIEKQTQEEVIRIKENCDIYIDQIHNRGGWGYGMSSIESLSMGLVCMTEMIDKYRNFIPDHPFIEINKSTLKKKITQLSKNKEILMQKKIESKEWVKKYHDIESVCSSLYSYYEKNLWMK
;
A
#
# COMPACT_ATOMS: atom_id res chain seq x y z
N HIS A 1 17.39 0.25 5.38
CA HIS A 1 16.88 1.64 5.37
C HIS A 1 16.54 1.99 3.92
N TYR A 2 15.25 2.14 3.61
CA TYR A 2 14.80 2.57 2.28
C TYR A 2 14.93 4.09 2.13
N ASP A 3 15.48 4.55 1.00
CA ASP A 3 15.70 5.98 0.76
C ASP A 3 14.36 6.70 0.48
N ILE A 4 14.02 7.66 1.36
CA ILE A 4 12.82 8.50 1.22
C ILE A 4 12.99 9.51 0.08
N ASN A 5 14.24 9.90 -0.23
CA ASN A 5 14.54 10.95 -1.20
C ASN A 5 14.51 10.45 -2.64
N LYS A 6 14.09 9.20 -2.87
CA LYS A 6 13.96 8.66 -4.20
C LYS A 6 12.96 9.50 -5.01
N SER A 7 13.43 10.06 -6.10
CA SER A 7 12.59 10.83 -7.02
C SER A 7 11.42 9.98 -7.57
N ILE A 8 10.28 10.62 -7.72
CA ILE A 8 9.12 10.00 -8.35
C ILE A 8 9.43 9.73 -9.83
N SER A 9 9.08 8.55 -10.29
CA SER A 9 9.28 8.11 -11.67
C SER A 9 8.46 8.95 -12.67
N ASP A 10 8.89 8.98 -13.92
CA ASP A 10 8.15 9.61 -15.00
C ASP A 10 8.19 8.71 -16.26
N PRO A 11 7.08 8.05 -16.64
CA PRO A 11 5.80 7.99 -15.91
C PRO A 11 5.92 7.29 -14.55
N ILE A 12 4.95 7.55 -13.64
CA ILE A 12 4.94 6.91 -12.33
C ILE A 12 4.83 5.39 -12.46
N LYS A 13 5.50 4.68 -11.56
CA LYS A 13 5.51 3.22 -11.54
C LYS A 13 4.50 2.68 -10.53
N VAL A 14 3.56 1.90 -11.03
CA VAL A 14 2.49 1.27 -10.24
C VAL A 14 2.69 -0.24 -10.23
N CYS A 15 2.70 -0.86 -9.06
CA CYS A 15 2.81 -2.31 -8.96
C CYS A 15 1.64 -2.96 -8.24
N HIS A 16 1.40 -4.23 -8.56
CA HIS A 16 0.43 -5.11 -7.93
C HIS A 16 1.05 -6.50 -7.77
N SER A 17 1.04 -7.05 -6.55
CA SER A 17 1.64 -8.37 -6.25
C SER A 17 0.64 -9.28 -5.55
N PRO A 18 -0.30 -9.88 -6.27
CA PRO A 18 -1.33 -10.72 -5.67
C PRO A 18 -0.81 -12.13 -5.34
N THR A 19 -1.05 -12.61 -4.13
CA THR A 19 -0.91 -14.03 -3.79
C THR A 19 -2.08 -14.85 -4.34
N ASN A 20 -3.24 -14.24 -4.46
CA ASN A 20 -4.43 -14.83 -5.06
C ASN A 20 -5.22 -13.74 -5.80
N ARG A 21 -5.34 -13.88 -7.12
CA ARG A 21 -6.01 -12.89 -7.98
C ARG A 21 -7.46 -12.64 -7.63
N TYR A 22 -8.21 -13.69 -7.25
CA TYR A 22 -9.62 -13.57 -6.93
C TYR A 22 -9.84 -12.69 -5.69
N TYR A 23 -9.13 -13.00 -4.59
CA TYR A 23 -9.27 -12.25 -3.34
C TYR A 23 -8.77 -10.81 -3.46
N LYS A 24 -7.77 -10.58 -4.29
CA LYS A 24 -7.20 -9.24 -4.50
C LYS A 24 -7.95 -8.41 -5.56
N GLY A 25 -8.91 -8.98 -6.27
CA GLY A 25 -9.62 -8.31 -7.36
C GLY A 25 -8.73 -7.96 -8.55
N SER A 26 -7.69 -8.78 -8.77
CA SER A 26 -6.60 -8.49 -9.71
C SER A 26 -7.05 -8.28 -11.14
N GLU A 27 -8.08 -8.97 -11.61
CA GLU A 27 -8.55 -8.83 -13.00
C GLU A 27 -8.97 -7.39 -13.33
N ASP A 28 -9.71 -6.75 -12.41
CA ASP A 28 -10.12 -5.36 -12.60
C ASP A 28 -8.94 -4.39 -12.42
N ILE A 29 -8.02 -4.67 -11.48
CA ILE A 29 -6.78 -3.87 -11.29
C ILE A 29 -5.92 -3.93 -12.54
N ILE A 30 -5.64 -5.13 -13.05
CA ILE A 30 -4.81 -5.35 -14.25
C ILE A 30 -5.44 -4.66 -15.45
N LYS A 31 -6.75 -4.81 -15.63
CA LYS A 31 -7.48 -4.16 -16.74
C LYS A 31 -7.29 -2.64 -16.73
N VAL A 32 -7.50 -2.00 -15.58
CA VAL A 32 -7.39 -0.53 -15.43
C VAL A 32 -5.93 -0.09 -15.61
N CYS A 33 -4.98 -0.80 -15.00
CA CYS A 33 -3.57 -0.44 -15.09
C CYS A 33 -3.02 -0.58 -16.52
N ASN A 34 -3.37 -1.66 -17.24
CA ASN A 34 -2.99 -1.83 -18.64
C ASN A 34 -3.61 -0.75 -19.56
N GLU A 35 -4.81 -0.29 -19.25
CA GLU A 35 -5.42 0.84 -19.95
C GLU A 35 -4.63 2.12 -19.75
N LEU A 36 -4.32 2.47 -18.50
CA LEU A 36 -3.53 3.65 -18.15
C LEU A 36 -2.09 3.60 -18.68
N GLU A 37 -1.50 2.40 -18.76
CA GLU A 37 -0.17 2.19 -19.36
C GLU A 37 -0.20 2.46 -20.86
N ARG A 38 -1.21 1.95 -21.58
CA ARG A 38 -1.41 2.25 -23.02
C ARG A 38 -1.68 3.74 -23.28
N GLU A 39 -2.29 4.43 -22.33
CA GLU A 39 -2.48 5.89 -22.37
C GLU A 39 -1.19 6.67 -22.01
N GLY A 40 -0.10 5.99 -21.64
CA GLY A 40 1.16 6.62 -21.24
C GLY A 40 1.13 7.32 -19.87
N VAL A 41 0.10 7.05 -19.06
CA VAL A 41 -0.10 7.70 -17.74
C VAL A 41 0.79 7.07 -16.66
N ILE A 42 1.02 5.76 -16.74
CA ILE A 42 1.80 4.97 -15.77
C ILE A 42 2.69 3.95 -16.47
N GLN A 43 3.65 3.40 -15.74
CA GLN A 43 4.27 2.13 -16.04
C GLN A 43 3.71 1.09 -15.05
N PHE A 44 3.14 -0.01 -15.54
CA PHE A 44 2.52 -1.03 -14.70
C PHE A 44 3.40 -2.27 -14.54
N LEU A 45 3.56 -2.75 -13.30
CA LEU A 45 4.31 -3.94 -12.97
C LEU A 45 3.42 -4.94 -12.22
N LEU A 46 3.00 -6.00 -12.90
CA LEU A 46 2.35 -7.15 -12.26
C LEU A 46 3.42 -8.12 -11.76
N ILE A 47 3.46 -8.34 -10.44
CA ILE A 47 4.49 -9.16 -9.79
C ILE A 47 3.86 -10.47 -9.35
N GLU A 48 4.15 -11.55 -10.06
CA GLU A 48 3.66 -12.89 -9.78
C GLU A 48 4.76 -13.94 -9.94
N LYS A 49 4.65 -15.04 -9.22
CA LYS A 49 5.59 -16.19 -9.32
C LYS A 49 7.06 -15.81 -9.10
N GLN A 50 7.28 -14.83 -8.24
CA GLN A 50 8.60 -14.34 -7.85
C GLN A 50 8.91 -14.78 -6.41
N THR A 51 10.19 -14.85 -6.07
CA THR A 51 10.63 -14.98 -4.68
C THR A 51 10.33 -13.71 -3.90
N GLN A 52 10.24 -13.79 -2.58
CA GLN A 52 10.02 -12.60 -1.73
C GLN A 52 11.10 -11.53 -1.96
N GLU A 53 12.34 -11.95 -2.15
CA GLU A 53 13.46 -11.04 -2.40
C GLU A 53 13.30 -10.28 -3.73
N GLU A 54 12.85 -10.95 -4.77
CA GLU A 54 12.56 -10.33 -6.06
C GLU A 54 11.37 -9.38 -5.99
N VAL A 55 10.30 -9.76 -5.28
CA VAL A 55 9.14 -8.89 -5.02
C VAL A 55 9.57 -7.59 -4.37
N ILE A 56 10.40 -7.67 -3.32
CA ILE A 56 10.94 -6.50 -2.62
C ILE A 56 11.73 -5.61 -3.58
N ARG A 57 12.68 -6.17 -4.34
CA ARG A 57 13.50 -5.41 -5.30
C ARG A 57 12.66 -4.69 -6.37
N ILE A 58 11.58 -5.33 -6.84
CA ILE A 58 10.69 -4.69 -7.81
C ILE A 58 9.90 -3.57 -7.16
N LYS A 59 9.31 -3.83 -5.99
CA LYS A 59 8.54 -2.83 -5.24
C LYS A 59 9.36 -1.59 -4.91
N GLU A 60 10.61 -1.74 -4.47
CA GLU A 60 11.52 -0.63 -4.18
C GLU A 60 11.66 0.36 -5.34
N ASN A 61 11.42 -0.09 -6.56
CA ASN A 61 11.49 0.73 -7.76
C ASN A 61 10.14 1.30 -8.21
N CYS A 62 9.08 1.13 -7.41
CA CYS A 62 7.75 1.63 -7.69
C CYS A 62 7.42 2.88 -6.85
N ASP A 63 6.37 3.59 -7.25
CA ASP A 63 5.83 4.75 -6.55
C ASP A 63 4.53 4.42 -5.83
N ILE A 64 3.71 3.57 -6.45
CA ILE A 64 2.40 3.17 -5.94
C ILE A 64 2.31 1.65 -5.91
N TYR A 65 1.77 1.12 -4.82
CA TYR A 65 1.35 -0.27 -4.67
C TYR A 65 -0.17 -0.36 -4.58
N ILE A 66 -0.80 -1.22 -5.40
CA ILE A 66 -2.23 -1.52 -5.29
C ILE A 66 -2.36 -2.87 -4.59
N ASP A 67 -3.02 -2.89 -3.42
CA ASP A 67 -3.19 -4.12 -2.66
C ASP A 67 -4.40 -4.92 -3.12
N GLN A 68 -5.60 -4.37 -2.96
CA GLN A 68 -6.84 -5.11 -3.27
C GLN A 68 -8.03 -4.19 -3.55
N ILE A 69 -9.01 -4.77 -4.28
CA ILE A 69 -10.37 -4.23 -4.44
C ILE A 69 -11.39 -5.37 -4.31
N HIS A 70 -12.69 -5.04 -4.19
CA HIS A 70 -13.84 -5.96 -4.03
C HIS A 70 -14.03 -6.55 -2.66
N ASN A 71 -13.18 -6.26 -1.69
CA ASN A 71 -13.43 -6.63 -0.31
C ASN A 71 -13.79 -8.12 -0.08
N ARG A 72 -13.11 -9.03 -0.79
CA ARG A 72 -13.43 -10.47 -0.84
C ARG A 72 -12.80 -11.32 0.25
N GLY A 73 -12.29 -10.76 1.31
CA GLY A 73 -11.72 -11.56 2.40
C GLY A 73 -10.52 -10.94 3.10
N GLY A 74 -10.43 -9.63 3.09
CA GLY A 74 -9.36 -8.92 3.75
C GLY A 74 -9.87 -7.90 4.78
N TRP A 75 -8.95 -7.47 5.63
CA TRP A 75 -9.17 -6.44 6.65
C TRP A 75 -9.03 -5.01 6.10
N GLY A 76 -8.92 -4.86 4.76
CA GLY A 76 -8.60 -3.59 4.12
C GLY A 76 -7.11 -3.45 3.78
N TYR A 77 -6.20 -4.04 4.54
CA TYR A 77 -4.79 -4.14 4.19
C TYR A 77 -4.14 -5.41 4.77
N GLY A 78 -3.06 -5.86 4.17
CA GLY A 78 -2.31 -7.04 4.59
C GLY A 78 -0.82 -6.74 4.79
N MET A 79 -0.04 -7.78 5.06
CA MET A 79 1.42 -7.67 5.23
C MET A 79 2.10 -6.99 4.03
N SER A 80 1.67 -7.32 2.82
CA SER A 80 2.22 -6.72 1.61
C SER A 80 1.98 -5.20 1.50
N SER A 81 0.86 -4.71 2.09
CA SER A 81 0.60 -3.28 2.23
C SER A 81 1.59 -2.62 3.21
N ILE A 82 1.78 -3.21 4.40
CA ILE A 82 2.71 -2.69 5.40
C ILE A 82 4.14 -2.66 4.87
N GLU A 83 4.57 -3.74 4.22
CA GLU A 83 5.85 -3.83 3.54
C GLU A 83 6.02 -2.69 2.51
N SER A 84 5.01 -2.46 1.66
CA SER A 84 5.05 -1.39 0.66
C SER A 84 5.09 0.00 1.29
N LEU A 85 4.30 0.26 2.34
CA LEU A 85 4.34 1.51 3.09
C LEU A 85 5.70 1.73 3.77
N SER A 86 6.34 0.66 4.31
CA SER A 86 7.67 0.75 4.92
C SER A 86 8.76 1.15 3.93
N MET A 87 8.60 0.77 2.67
CA MET A 87 9.45 1.19 1.56
C MET A 87 9.17 2.63 1.10
N GLY A 88 8.11 3.25 1.60
CA GLY A 88 7.68 4.59 1.19
C GLY A 88 6.89 4.60 -0.11
N LEU A 89 6.22 3.51 -0.47
CA LEU A 89 5.25 3.52 -1.55
C LEU A 89 3.93 4.10 -1.07
N VAL A 90 3.19 4.72 -1.97
CA VAL A 90 1.78 5.02 -1.73
C VAL A 90 0.97 3.75 -1.90
N CYS A 91 0.24 3.35 -0.89
CA CYS A 91 -0.57 2.13 -0.95
C CYS A 91 -2.05 2.46 -1.20
N MET A 92 -2.61 1.80 -2.20
CA MET A 92 -4.03 1.91 -2.57
C MET A 92 -4.76 0.61 -2.22
N THR A 93 -5.88 0.70 -1.52
CA THR A 93 -6.67 -0.48 -1.12
C THR A 93 -8.14 -0.14 -0.91
N GLU A 94 -9.01 -1.12 -1.04
CA GLU A 94 -10.41 -1.00 -0.65
C GLU A 94 -10.56 -1.33 0.83
N MET A 95 -11.09 -0.39 1.61
CA MET A 95 -11.34 -0.53 3.04
C MET A 95 -12.80 -0.85 3.32
N ILE A 96 -13.03 -1.74 4.29
CA ILE A 96 -14.37 -2.02 4.82
C ILE A 96 -14.68 -1.00 5.92
N ASP A 97 -15.84 -0.37 5.86
CA ASP A 97 -16.26 0.68 6.81
C ASP A 97 -16.12 0.26 8.28
N LYS A 98 -16.48 -0.97 8.62
CA LYS A 98 -16.38 -1.46 10.00
C LYS A 98 -14.96 -1.49 10.56
N TYR A 99 -13.93 -1.50 9.70
CA TYR A 99 -12.52 -1.54 10.13
C TYR A 99 -11.87 -0.16 10.17
N ARG A 100 -12.46 0.88 9.59
CA ARG A 100 -11.89 2.24 9.62
C ARG A 100 -11.60 2.73 11.04
N ASN A 101 -12.48 2.43 11.97
CA ASN A 101 -12.32 2.86 13.37
C ASN A 101 -11.15 2.16 14.08
N PHE A 102 -10.66 1.02 13.57
CA PHE A 102 -9.52 0.31 14.12
C PHE A 102 -8.18 0.78 13.58
N ILE A 103 -8.19 1.59 12.52
CA ILE A 103 -6.99 2.01 11.80
C ILE A 103 -7.00 3.54 11.71
N PRO A 104 -6.72 4.23 12.82
CA PRO A 104 -6.72 5.69 12.83
C PRO A 104 -5.58 6.24 11.97
N ASP A 105 -5.79 7.41 11.41
CA ASP A 105 -4.76 8.21 10.71
C ASP A 105 -4.00 7.46 9.60
N HIS A 106 -4.62 6.47 8.96
CA HIS A 106 -3.95 5.64 7.98
C HIS A 106 -3.64 6.41 6.68
N PRO A 107 -2.46 6.14 6.06
CA PRO A 107 -2.02 6.83 4.84
C PRO A 107 -2.61 6.25 3.56
N PHE A 108 -3.38 5.16 3.65
CA PHE A 108 -3.94 4.46 2.50
C PHE A 108 -4.82 5.37 1.64
N ILE A 109 -4.66 5.27 0.34
CA ILE A 109 -5.63 5.85 -0.60
C ILE A 109 -6.73 4.83 -0.82
N GLU A 110 -7.90 5.13 -0.29
CA GLU A 110 -9.06 4.28 -0.45
C GLU A 110 -9.55 4.29 -1.89
N ILE A 111 -9.71 3.10 -2.44
CA ILE A 111 -10.17 2.85 -3.81
C ILE A 111 -11.26 1.80 -3.81
N ASN A 112 -11.97 1.74 -4.92
CA ASN A 112 -12.81 0.63 -5.33
C ASN A 112 -12.78 0.53 -6.87
N LYS A 113 -13.49 -0.43 -7.44
CA LYS A 113 -13.52 -0.65 -8.89
C LYS A 113 -13.85 0.64 -9.66
N SER A 114 -14.80 1.46 -9.18
CA SER A 114 -15.25 2.67 -9.89
C SER A 114 -14.30 3.86 -9.75
N THR A 115 -13.50 3.92 -8.68
CA THR A 115 -12.63 5.06 -8.37
C THR A 115 -11.18 4.83 -8.75
N LEU A 116 -10.75 3.58 -8.96
CA LEU A 116 -9.36 3.18 -9.18
C LEU A 116 -8.68 3.99 -10.29
N LYS A 117 -9.24 3.99 -11.51
CA LYS A 117 -8.68 4.73 -12.65
C LYS A 117 -8.50 6.21 -12.34
N LYS A 118 -9.56 6.85 -11.82
CA LYS A 118 -9.55 8.28 -11.47
C LYS A 118 -8.47 8.61 -10.45
N LYS A 119 -8.35 7.80 -9.39
CA LYS A 119 -7.36 8.04 -8.31
C LYS A 119 -5.92 7.92 -8.81
N ILE A 120 -5.60 6.89 -9.60
CA ILE A 120 -4.27 6.73 -10.20
C ILE A 120 -3.94 7.94 -11.10
N THR A 121 -4.87 8.33 -11.98
CA THR A 121 -4.69 9.49 -12.87
C THR A 121 -4.51 10.80 -12.10
N GLN A 122 -5.19 10.98 -10.98
CA GLN A 122 -5.01 12.17 -10.13
C GLN A 122 -3.61 12.21 -9.52
N LEU A 123 -3.12 11.09 -9.02
CA LEU A 123 -1.78 10.99 -8.42
C LEU A 123 -0.67 11.16 -9.46
N SER A 124 -0.84 10.62 -10.67
CA SER A 124 0.16 10.77 -11.75
C SER A 124 0.38 12.24 -12.16
N LYS A 125 -0.64 13.08 -12.00
CA LYS A 125 -0.60 14.49 -12.32
C LYS A 125 -0.10 15.39 -11.19
N ASN A 126 0.04 14.85 -9.95
CA ASN A 126 0.42 15.64 -8.80
C ASN A 126 1.54 14.95 -8.00
N LYS A 127 2.77 15.20 -8.44
CA LYS A 127 3.96 14.62 -7.81
C LYS A 127 4.17 15.11 -6.36
N GLU A 128 3.70 16.30 -6.02
CA GLU A 128 3.80 16.83 -4.65
C GLU A 128 2.92 16.04 -3.68
N ILE A 129 1.65 15.81 -4.05
CA ILE A 129 0.75 14.97 -3.24
C ILE A 129 1.30 13.55 -3.13
N LEU A 130 1.84 12.99 -4.22
CA LEU A 130 2.42 11.66 -4.21
C LEU A 130 3.62 11.59 -3.24
N MET A 131 4.51 12.59 -3.25
CA MET A 131 5.65 12.66 -2.34
C MET A 131 5.20 12.79 -0.89
N GLN A 132 4.23 13.66 -0.60
CA GLN A 132 3.66 13.82 0.73
C GLN A 132 3.11 12.48 1.25
N LYS A 133 2.35 11.76 0.43
CA LYS A 133 1.81 10.44 0.79
C LYS A 133 2.88 9.39 1.02
N LYS A 134 4.00 9.43 0.31
CA LYS A 134 5.17 8.55 0.56
C LYS A 134 5.77 8.80 1.94
N ILE A 135 5.88 10.05 2.38
CA ILE A 135 6.36 10.41 3.72
C ILE A 135 5.37 9.91 4.78
N GLU A 136 4.09 10.24 4.65
CA GLU A 136 3.02 9.79 5.57
C GLU A 136 3.00 8.26 5.71
N SER A 137 3.25 7.52 4.64
CA SER A 137 3.32 6.06 4.64
C SER A 137 4.38 5.53 5.62
N LYS A 138 5.59 6.06 5.55
CA LYS A 138 6.70 5.66 6.44
C LYS A 138 6.47 6.07 7.89
N GLU A 139 6.00 7.29 8.11
CA GLU A 139 5.70 7.79 9.45
C GLU A 139 4.63 6.94 10.14
N TRP A 140 3.59 6.57 9.40
CA TRP A 140 2.52 5.74 9.92
C TRP A 140 3.02 4.32 10.27
N VAL A 141 3.82 3.68 9.40
CA VAL A 141 4.41 2.37 9.68
C VAL A 141 5.31 2.45 10.90
N LYS A 142 6.16 3.46 11.00
CA LYS A 142 7.03 3.67 12.17
C LYS A 142 6.21 3.84 13.46
N LYS A 143 5.10 4.55 13.39
CA LYS A 143 4.23 4.80 14.56
C LYS A 143 3.48 3.55 15.04
N TYR A 144 3.00 2.72 14.12
CA TYR A 144 2.05 1.65 14.46
C TYR A 144 2.57 0.22 14.23
N HIS A 145 3.58 0.04 13.39
CA HIS A 145 4.07 -1.27 12.96
C HIS A 145 5.56 -1.48 13.18
N ASP A 146 6.28 -0.48 13.68
CA ASP A 146 7.66 -0.66 14.11
C ASP A 146 7.72 -1.58 15.34
N ILE A 147 8.78 -2.39 15.44
CA ILE A 147 8.91 -3.40 16.49
C ILE A 147 8.87 -2.78 17.89
N GLU A 148 9.54 -1.64 18.08
CA GLU A 148 9.57 -0.93 19.37
C GLU A 148 8.17 -0.41 19.73
N SER A 149 7.44 0.15 18.77
CA SER A 149 6.09 0.67 18.96
C SER A 149 5.10 -0.44 19.30
N VAL A 150 5.19 -1.57 18.59
CA VAL A 150 4.34 -2.75 18.86
C VAL A 150 4.66 -3.36 20.22
N CYS A 151 5.95 -3.56 20.55
CA CYS A 151 6.37 -4.09 21.84
C CYS A 151 5.92 -3.19 22.99
N SER A 152 6.14 -1.88 22.90
CA SER A 152 5.71 -0.92 23.92
C SER A 152 4.20 -0.95 24.14
N SER A 153 3.43 -1.03 23.06
CA SER A 153 1.97 -1.14 23.13
C SER A 153 1.52 -2.43 23.82
N LEU A 154 2.17 -3.57 23.51
CA LEU A 154 1.89 -4.87 24.14
C LEU A 154 2.25 -4.85 25.63
N TYR A 155 3.41 -4.33 26.01
CA TYR A 155 3.81 -4.18 27.41
C TYR A 155 2.80 -3.36 28.19
N SER A 156 2.44 -2.19 27.68
CA SER A 156 1.42 -1.33 28.33
C SER A 156 0.08 -2.02 28.48
N TYR A 157 -0.32 -2.83 27.47
CA TYR A 157 -1.55 -3.60 27.53
C TYR A 157 -1.48 -4.70 28.62
N TYR A 158 -0.37 -5.42 28.73
CA TYR A 158 -0.18 -6.45 29.73
C TYR A 158 -0.11 -5.90 31.15
N GLU A 159 0.60 -4.78 31.37
CA GLU A 159 0.63 -4.09 32.65
C GLU A 159 -0.77 -3.62 33.07
N LYS A 160 -1.50 -2.98 32.17
CA LYS A 160 -2.86 -2.50 32.43
C LYS A 160 -3.84 -3.63 32.81
N ASN A 161 -3.65 -4.81 32.27
CA ASN A 161 -4.50 -5.98 32.55
C ASN A 161 -3.92 -6.89 33.64
N LEU A 162 -2.86 -6.47 34.34
CA LEU A 162 -2.20 -7.23 35.42
C LEU A 162 -1.74 -8.63 35.00
N TRP A 163 -1.39 -8.82 33.75
CA TRP A 163 -0.88 -10.10 33.23
C TRP A 163 0.63 -10.25 33.40
N MET A 164 1.30 -9.17 33.74
CA MET A 164 2.72 -9.15 34.14
C MET A 164 2.79 -8.76 35.64
N LYS A 165 3.54 -9.56 36.41
CA LYS A 165 3.89 -9.29 37.81
C LYS A 165 5.30 -8.75 37.91
#